data_79e092491e965396c4e656afb7fea352
#
_entry.id   79e092491e965396c4e656afb7fea352
#
_cell.length_a   1.000
_cell.length_b   1.000
_cell.length_c   1.000
_cell.angle_alpha   90.00
_cell.angle_beta   90.00
_cell.angle_gamma   90.00
#
_symmetry.space_group_name_H-M   'P 1'
#
loop_
_entity.id
_entity.type
_entity.pdbx_description
1 polymer ?
#
loop_
_entity_poly.entity_id
_entity_poly.type
_entity_poly.pdbx_seq_one_letter_code
_entity_poly.pdbx_strand_id
1 'polypeptide(L)'
;MLSKEPAEKMCSRSTGLDQEKVFSHKKLLSEASNEERSTTNSTIKKGIWYWNRASPPETRNSKLTMMLIDTHAHLDFPEFTEDLEDVLLRAKRTGVERIITIGINLKSSRKAIQFAERYPEIYASVGIHPNSASQEREDFLSELEELVKHPKVVAIGGTGLDYSRLPSKQESAEISQTTFGAADFHTIETEIRDEAEMAAQSAAFEQHLELAATVGKSIVIHQRDSWEDTIELLQKYSPRVRAVVHGFDAGPERAQELVDLGHFVSFSGNVTFINATEVREAAKSVSIDRIMVETDAPYFTPVPNRKKRCEPALVPGTAAFIATLRGMSLAAFAERTTRNAQRFFGLS
;
A
#
# COMPACT_ATOMS: atom_id res chain seq x y z
N MET A 1 -31.73 65.81 -22.28
CA MET A 1 -30.75 66.89 -22.17
C MET A 1 -29.50 66.30 -21.63
N LEU A 2 -28.56 66.00 -22.48
CA LEU A 2 -27.27 66.65 -22.68
C LEU A 2 -26.36 66.47 -21.46
N SER A 3 -25.18 65.95 -21.51
CA SER A 3 -24.15 66.05 -22.56
C SER A 3 -23.02 65.05 -22.32
N LYS A 4 -22.39 64.70 -23.40
CA LYS A 4 -21.18 63.94 -23.63
C LYS A 4 -19.89 64.63 -23.13
N GLU A 5 -18.89 63.80 -22.80
CA GLU A 5 -17.47 63.83 -23.20
C GLU A 5 -16.47 64.63 -22.35
N PRO A 6 -15.12 64.43 -22.52
CA PRO A 6 -14.40 63.26 -23.05
C PRO A 6 -13.23 62.70 -22.15
N ALA A 7 -12.61 61.63 -22.65
CA ALA A 7 -11.40 61.03 -22.15
C ALA A 7 -10.13 61.83 -22.39
N GLU A 8 -9.18 61.78 -21.47
CA GLU A 8 -7.77 62.08 -21.80
C GLU A 8 -6.81 61.04 -21.25
N LYS A 9 -5.91 60.71 -22.14
CA LYS A 9 -4.78 59.79 -22.04
C LYS A 9 -3.86 60.15 -20.87
N MET A 10 -3.44 59.15 -20.13
CA MET A 10 -2.13 59.21 -19.47
C MET A 10 -1.29 57.96 -19.74
N CYS A 11 -0.15 58.27 -20.22
CA CYS A 11 0.88 57.46 -20.83
C CYS A 11 1.52 56.47 -19.89
N SER A 12 1.85 55.30 -20.44
CA SER A 12 2.69 54.25 -19.97
C SER A 12 4.02 54.69 -19.33
N ARG A 13 4.34 54.15 -18.18
CA ARG A 13 5.74 53.83 -17.80
C ARG A 13 5.85 52.37 -17.45
N SER A 14 6.37 51.61 -18.39
CA SER A 14 6.87 50.27 -18.21
C SER A 14 8.12 50.32 -17.31
N THR A 15 8.04 49.82 -16.11
CA THR A 15 9.23 49.45 -15.35
C THR A 15 9.61 48.03 -15.78
N GLY A 16 10.64 47.94 -16.61
CA GLY A 16 11.32 46.71 -16.96
C GLY A 16 11.92 46.10 -15.71
N LEU A 17 11.23 45.13 -15.13
CA LEU A 17 11.77 44.23 -14.14
C LEU A 17 12.42 43.04 -14.86
N ASP A 18 13.68 43.05 -14.73
CA ASP A 18 14.77 42.18 -15.15
C ASP A 18 14.34 40.75 -15.49
N GLN A 19 14.00 40.47 -16.72
CA GLN A 19 13.74 39.12 -17.22
C GLN A 19 14.97 38.20 -17.09
N GLU A 20 16.16 38.76 -17.04
CA GLU A 20 17.40 37.96 -16.83
C GLU A 20 17.51 37.36 -15.42
N LYS A 21 17.02 38.02 -14.37
CA LYS A 21 17.03 37.44 -13.00
C LYS A 21 16.03 36.30 -12.83
N VAL A 22 14.88 36.36 -13.52
CA VAL A 22 13.88 35.28 -13.49
C VAL A 22 14.36 34.07 -14.28
N PHE A 23 15.08 34.29 -15.37
CA PHE A 23 15.68 33.21 -16.17
C PHE A 23 16.85 32.53 -15.43
N SER A 24 17.68 33.31 -14.74
CA SER A 24 18.82 32.77 -13.94
C SER A 24 18.33 31.94 -12.76
N HIS A 25 17.25 32.35 -12.08
CA HIS A 25 16.70 31.61 -10.94
C HIS A 25 16.02 30.30 -11.36
N LYS A 26 15.30 30.28 -12.49
CA LYS A 26 14.73 29.06 -13.07
C LYS A 26 15.79 28.08 -13.55
N LYS A 27 16.91 28.57 -14.07
CA LYS A 27 18.03 27.73 -14.51
C LYS A 27 18.75 27.09 -13.33
N LEU A 28 19.00 27.85 -12.24
CA LEU A 28 19.59 27.30 -11.01
C LEU A 28 18.72 26.26 -10.31
N LEU A 29 17.39 26.45 -10.28
CA LEU A 29 16.45 25.46 -9.75
C LEU A 29 16.35 24.21 -10.62
N SER A 30 16.49 24.33 -11.94
CA SER A 30 16.51 23.17 -12.84
C SER A 30 17.83 22.39 -12.78
N GLU A 31 18.95 23.05 -12.56
CA GLU A 31 20.27 22.43 -12.41
C GLU A 31 20.38 21.71 -11.06
N ALA A 32 19.93 22.31 -9.94
CA ALA A 32 19.85 21.68 -8.63
C ALA A 32 18.95 20.43 -8.62
N SER A 33 17.77 20.50 -9.26
CA SER A 33 16.87 19.35 -9.39
C SER A 33 17.43 18.22 -10.27
N ASN A 34 18.30 18.55 -11.24
CA ASN A 34 18.96 17.55 -12.09
C ASN A 34 20.17 16.89 -11.39
N GLU A 35 20.90 17.62 -10.54
CA GLU A 35 21.99 17.04 -9.74
C GLU A 35 21.45 16.11 -8.64
N GLU A 36 20.36 16.47 -7.96
CA GLU A 36 19.71 15.58 -7.00
C GLU A 36 19.13 14.32 -7.67
N ARG A 37 18.51 14.46 -8.84
CA ARG A 37 18.03 13.30 -9.64
C ARG A 37 19.19 12.43 -10.14
N SER A 38 20.33 13.02 -10.47
CA SER A 38 21.52 12.29 -10.92
C SER A 38 22.17 11.50 -9.78
N THR A 39 22.29 12.09 -8.57
CA THR A 39 22.87 11.44 -7.41
C THR A 39 21.95 10.32 -6.88
N THR A 40 20.64 10.54 -6.83
CA THR A 40 19.66 9.52 -6.41
C THR A 40 19.64 8.34 -7.39
N ASN A 41 19.66 8.60 -8.70
CA ASN A 41 19.74 7.53 -9.72
C ASN A 41 21.09 6.78 -9.68
N SER A 42 22.20 7.45 -9.35
CA SER A 42 23.52 6.80 -9.19
C SER A 42 23.52 5.89 -7.97
N THR A 43 22.92 6.31 -6.86
CA THR A 43 22.84 5.51 -5.61
C THR A 43 21.91 4.31 -5.80
N ILE A 44 20.78 4.50 -6.50
CA ILE A 44 19.84 3.41 -6.84
C ILE A 44 20.52 2.41 -7.80
N LYS A 45 21.21 2.88 -8.84
CA LYS A 45 21.97 2.01 -9.75
C LYS A 45 23.09 1.26 -9.05
N LYS A 46 23.82 1.88 -8.11
CA LYS A 46 24.84 1.21 -7.30
C LYS A 46 24.21 0.18 -6.36
N GLY A 47 23.11 0.48 -5.70
CA GLY A 47 22.37 -0.47 -4.85
C GLY A 47 21.89 -1.70 -5.64
N ILE A 48 21.31 -1.50 -6.83
CA ILE A 48 20.86 -2.57 -7.72
C ILE A 48 22.07 -3.37 -8.25
N TRP A 49 23.22 -2.72 -8.52
CA TRP A 49 24.43 -3.37 -9.03
C TRP A 49 25.11 -4.24 -7.97
N TYR A 50 25.11 -3.80 -6.71
CA TYR A 50 25.61 -4.59 -5.58
C TYR A 50 24.74 -5.81 -5.33
N TRP A 51 23.42 -5.69 -5.47
CA TRP A 51 22.47 -6.81 -5.26
C TRP A 51 22.62 -7.90 -6.34
N ASN A 52 22.94 -7.54 -7.59
CA ASN A 52 23.14 -8.49 -8.69
C ASN A 52 24.49 -9.24 -8.65
N ARG A 53 25.45 -8.83 -7.84
CA ARG A 53 26.77 -9.46 -7.70
C ARG A 53 27.08 -10.06 -6.34
N ALA A 54 26.31 -9.72 -5.32
CA ALA A 54 26.47 -10.32 -4.02
C ALA A 54 25.75 -11.66 -4.01
N SER A 55 26.48 -12.74 -4.21
CA SER A 55 26.16 -13.98 -3.49
C SER A 55 25.95 -13.59 -2.03
N PRO A 56 24.95 -14.15 -1.32
CA PRO A 56 24.77 -13.80 0.08
C PRO A 56 26.12 -13.92 0.80
N PRO A 57 26.57 -12.92 1.56
CA PRO A 57 27.85 -12.99 2.23
C PRO A 57 27.89 -14.27 3.06
N GLU A 58 28.83 -15.14 2.79
CA GLU A 58 29.22 -16.21 3.71
C GLU A 58 29.78 -15.54 4.98
N THR A 59 28.91 -15.16 5.89
CA THR A 59 29.29 -14.70 7.21
C THR A 59 29.71 -15.90 8.05
N ARG A 60 31.02 -16.12 8.10
CA ARG A 60 31.62 -16.88 9.20
C ARG A 60 31.29 -16.17 10.53
N ASN A 61 30.56 -16.90 11.40
CA ASN A 61 30.35 -16.63 12.82
C ASN A 61 29.55 -15.35 13.19
N SER A 62 28.27 -15.40 13.07
CA SER A 62 27.23 -15.27 14.09
C SER A 62 25.89 -15.56 13.41
N LYS A 63 25.16 -16.58 13.86
CA LYS A 63 23.78 -16.83 13.46
C LYS A 63 22.88 -15.74 14.06
N LEU A 64 22.99 -14.52 13.62
CA LEU A 64 21.85 -13.61 13.61
C LEU A 64 21.02 -14.05 12.41
N THR A 65 20.15 -15.02 12.63
CA THR A 65 19.15 -15.41 11.64
C THR A 65 18.29 -14.19 11.41
N MET A 66 18.38 -13.61 10.21
CA MET A 66 17.52 -12.48 9.84
C MET A 66 16.09 -13.02 9.83
N MET A 67 15.26 -12.48 10.72
CA MET A 67 13.86 -12.87 10.84
C MET A 67 13.01 -11.77 10.20
N LEU A 68 12.18 -12.10 9.23
CA LEU A 68 11.21 -11.23 8.63
C LEU A 68 9.80 -11.84 8.69
N ILE A 69 8.81 -10.98 8.71
CA ILE A 69 7.40 -11.36 8.58
C ILE A 69 6.89 -10.72 7.29
N ASP A 70 6.31 -11.55 6.41
CA ASP A 70 5.50 -11.04 5.30
C ASP A 70 4.11 -10.70 5.85
N THR A 71 3.80 -9.42 5.95
CA THR A 71 2.58 -8.95 6.61
C THR A 71 1.35 -8.98 5.73
N HIS A 72 1.50 -9.32 4.43
CA HIS A 72 0.37 -9.40 3.49
C HIS A 72 0.71 -10.25 2.26
N ALA A 73 0.05 -11.39 2.13
CA ALA A 73 0.13 -12.27 0.95
C ALA A 73 -1.21 -12.98 0.70
N HIS A 74 -1.55 -13.27 -0.55
CA HIS A 74 -2.76 -14.02 -0.95
C HIS A 74 -2.38 -15.44 -1.37
N LEU A 75 -2.05 -16.29 -0.39
CA LEU A 75 -1.59 -17.66 -0.64
C LEU A 75 -2.70 -18.59 -1.17
N ASP A 76 -3.96 -18.20 -1.06
CA ASP A 76 -5.11 -18.94 -1.58
C ASP A 76 -5.38 -18.73 -3.08
N PHE A 77 -4.65 -17.82 -3.72
CA PHE A 77 -4.81 -17.51 -5.14
C PHE A 77 -4.32 -18.66 -6.04
N PRO A 78 -4.94 -18.82 -7.22
CA PRO A 78 -4.63 -19.91 -8.14
C PRO A 78 -3.15 -20.04 -8.49
N GLU A 79 -2.42 -18.92 -8.51
CA GLU A 79 -1.00 -18.84 -8.82
C GLU A 79 -0.12 -19.68 -7.87
N PHE A 80 -0.61 -20.02 -6.67
CA PHE A 80 0.12 -20.79 -5.68
C PHE A 80 -0.37 -22.23 -5.52
N THR A 81 -1.42 -22.63 -6.24
CA THR A 81 -2.09 -23.92 -6.05
C THR A 81 -1.13 -25.10 -6.25
N GLU A 82 -0.24 -25.04 -7.23
CA GLU A 82 0.62 -26.15 -7.63
C GLU A 82 1.91 -26.25 -6.80
N ASP A 83 2.41 -25.12 -6.23
CA ASP A 83 3.74 -25.07 -5.64
C ASP A 83 3.81 -24.39 -4.25
N LEU A 84 2.70 -24.33 -3.51
CA LEU A 84 2.65 -23.62 -2.22
C LEU A 84 3.71 -24.09 -1.24
N GLU A 85 3.96 -25.40 -1.14
CA GLU A 85 4.96 -25.94 -0.21
C GLU A 85 6.39 -25.50 -0.59
N ASP A 86 6.68 -25.44 -1.88
CA ASP A 86 7.96 -24.91 -2.38
C ASP A 86 8.08 -23.39 -2.15
N VAL A 87 6.99 -22.64 -2.27
CA VAL A 87 6.93 -21.20 -1.94
C VAL A 87 7.30 -21.00 -0.47
N LEU A 88 6.68 -21.74 0.45
CA LEU A 88 6.96 -21.65 1.87
C LEU A 88 8.42 -22.06 2.19
N LEU A 89 8.93 -23.09 1.53
CA LEU A 89 10.32 -23.51 1.69
C LEU A 89 11.30 -22.41 1.21
N ARG A 90 11.00 -21.75 0.08
CA ARG A 90 11.81 -20.63 -0.41
C ARG A 90 11.75 -19.42 0.55
N ALA A 91 10.57 -19.10 1.08
CA ALA A 91 10.37 -18.05 2.08
C ALA A 91 11.25 -18.29 3.32
N LYS A 92 11.20 -19.49 3.87
CA LYS A 92 12.02 -19.88 5.02
C LYS A 92 13.51 -19.79 4.76
N ARG A 93 13.97 -20.20 3.56
CA ARG A 93 15.40 -20.12 3.17
C ARG A 93 15.91 -18.67 3.07
N THR A 94 15.03 -17.71 2.81
CA THR A 94 15.38 -16.28 2.73
C THR A 94 15.18 -15.53 4.04
N GLY A 95 14.80 -16.22 5.13
CA GLY A 95 14.62 -15.64 6.45
C GLY A 95 13.23 -15.06 6.71
N VAL A 96 12.22 -15.39 5.88
CA VAL A 96 10.82 -15.10 6.17
C VAL A 96 10.28 -16.24 7.04
N GLU A 97 10.00 -15.93 8.30
CA GLU A 97 9.60 -16.93 9.29
C GLU A 97 8.10 -17.01 9.51
N ARG A 98 7.39 -15.95 9.20
CA ARG A 98 5.93 -15.88 9.31
C ARG A 98 5.34 -15.15 8.14
N ILE A 99 4.11 -15.56 7.79
CA ILE A 99 3.35 -14.99 6.69
C ILE A 99 1.93 -14.77 7.17
N ILE A 100 1.40 -13.56 6.95
CA ILE A 100 -0.01 -13.28 7.16
C ILE A 100 -0.72 -13.45 5.81
N THR A 101 -1.52 -14.49 5.68
CA THR A 101 -2.35 -14.70 4.49
C THR A 101 -3.70 -14.02 4.66
N ILE A 102 -4.15 -13.32 3.62
CA ILE A 102 -5.26 -12.38 3.70
C ILE A 102 -6.50 -12.96 3.01
N GLY A 103 -7.58 -13.10 3.78
CA GLY A 103 -8.91 -13.36 3.23
C GLY A 103 -9.52 -12.09 2.63
N ILE A 104 -10.11 -12.22 1.44
CA ILE A 104 -10.73 -11.11 0.70
C ILE A 104 -12.25 -11.26 0.54
N ASN A 105 -12.80 -12.37 0.96
CA ASN A 105 -14.23 -12.71 1.07
C ASN A 105 -14.37 -13.90 2.03
N LEU A 106 -15.58 -14.34 2.34
CA LEU A 106 -15.80 -15.45 3.28
C LEU A 106 -15.13 -16.75 2.85
N LYS A 107 -15.15 -17.09 1.57
CA LYS A 107 -14.51 -18.30 1.04
C LYS A 107 -12.99 -18.25 1.20
N SER A 108 -12.39 -17.13 0.82
CA SER A 108 -10.96 -16.87 0.94
C SER A 108 -10.53 -16.83 2.42
N SER A 109 -11.32 -16.22 3.30
CA SER A 109 -11.08 -16.17 4.74
C SER A 109 -11.04 -17.57 5.38
N ARG A 110 -11.97 -18.47 5.02
CA ARG A 110 -11.92 -19.87 5.45
C ARG A 110 -10.68 -20.59 4.93
N LYS A 111 -10.29 -20.33 3.68
CA LYS A 111 -9.09 -20.91 3.08
C LYS A 111 -7.81 -20.43 3.77
N ALA A 112 -7.74 -19.15 4.13
CA ALA A 112 -6.64 -18.57 4.90
C ALA A 112 -6.47 -19.30 6.26
N ILE A 113 -7.58 -19.57 6.96
CA ILE A 113 -7.57 -20.32 8.22
C ILE A 113 -7.08 -21.76 7.98
N GLN A 114 -7.54 -22.46 6.95
CA GLN A 114 -7.07 -23.82 6.63
C GLN A 114 -5.56 -23.88 6.39
N PHE A 115 -4.99 -22.87 5.72
CA PHE A 115 -3.54 -22.78 5.57
C PHE A 115 -2.83 -22.51 6.91
N ALA A 116 -3.39 -21.64 7.74
CA ALA A 116 -2.82 -21.36 9.05
C ALA A 116 -2.89 -22.56 10.02
N GLU A 117 -3.86 -23.45 9.88
CA GLU A 117 -3.94 -24.73 10.60
C GLU A 117 -2.89 -25.72 10.10
N ARG A 118 -2.69 -25.78 8.78
CA ARG A 118 -1.77 -26.74 8.15
C ARG A 118 -0.30 -26.36 8.31
N TYR A 119 0.03 -25.07 8.27
CA TYR A 119 1.40 -24.57 8.27
C TYR A 119 1.64 -23.67 9.48
N PRO A 120 2.54 -24.04 10.41
CA PRO A 120 2.75 -23.32 11.66
C PRO A 120 3.22 -21.87 11.48
N GLU A 121 3.95 -21.58 10.40
CA GLU A 121 4.44 -20.25 10.01
C GLU A 121 3.36 -19.33 9.45
N ILE A 122 2.19 -19.85 9.07
CA ILE A 122 1.09 -19.06 8.50
C ILE A 122 0.13 -18.63 9.60
N TYR A 123 -0.31 -17.38 9.49
CA TYR A 123 -1.41 -16.78 10.24
C TYR A 123 -2.41 -16.19 9.26
N ALA A 124 -3.65 -16.02 9.68
CA ALA A 124 -4.73 -15.54 8.82
C ALA A 124 -5.21 -14.14 9.23
N SER A 125 -5.59 -13.34 8.25
CA SER A 125 -6.50 -12.22 8.38
C SER A 125 -7.81 -12.56 7.68
N VAL A 126 -8.96 -12.20 8.24
CA VAL A 126 -10.28 -12.50 7.69
C VAL A 126 -11.07 -11.22 7.46
N GLY A 127 -11.71 -11.13 6.29
CA GLY A 127 -12.44 -9.92 5.92
C GLY A 127 -13.03 -9.99 4.51
N ILE A 128 -13.67 -8.88 4.15
CA ILE A 128 -14.26 -8.64 2.83
C ILE A 128 -13.54 -7.47 2.19
N HIS A 129 -12.89 -7.73 1.07
CA HIS A 129 -12.20 -6.71 0.27
C HIS A 129 -13.23 -5.76 -0.37
N PRO A 130 -12.94 -4.45 -0.51
CA PRO A 130 -13.86 -3.50 -1.11
C PRO A 130 -14.44 -3.98 -2.45
N ASN A 131 -13.65 -4.56 -3.33
CA ASN A 131 -14.12 -5.09 -4.62
C ASN A 131 -15.04 -6.33 -4.51
N SER A 132 -15.27 -6.84 -3.32
CA SER A 132 -16.20 -7.94 -3.05
C SER A 132 -17.41 -7.49 -2.21
N ALA A 133 -17.42 -6.24 -1.73
CA ALA A 133 -18.39 -5.76 -0.74
C ALA A 133 -19.84 -5.85 -1.26
N SER A 134 -20.09 -5.39 -2.49
CA SER A 134 -21.42 -5.43 -3.10
C SER A 134 -21.87 -6.83 -3.53
N GLN A 135 -20.96 -7.80 -3.60
CA GLN A 135 -21.23 -9.17 -4.05
C GLN A 135 -21.33 -10.16 -2.90
N GLU A 136 -20.90 -9.77 -1.71
CA GLU A 136 -20.95 -10.65 -0.56
C GLU A 136 -22.36 -10.65 0.07
N ARG A 137 -22.65 -11.68 0.84
CA ARG A 137 -23.95 -11.84 1.51
C ARG A 137 -24.15 -10.73 2.54
N GLU A 138 -25.39 -10.26 2.71
CA GLU A 138 -25.73 -9.22 3.69
C GLU A 138 -25.39 -9.63 5.14
N ASP A 139 -25.42 -10.94 5.45
CA ASP A 139 -25.12 -11.48 6.77
C ASP A 139 -23.65 -11.88 6.97
N PHE A 140 -22.74 -11.44 6.10
CA PHE A 140 -21.31 -11.82 6.16
C PHE A 140 -20.66 -11.52 7.53
N LEU A 141 -21.13 -10.49 8.21
CA LEU A 141 -20.58 -10.06 9.49
C LEU A 141 -20.69 -11.17 10.54
N SER A 142 -21.84 -11.84 10.64
CA SER A 142 -22.06 -12.92 11.61
C SER A 142 -21.08 -14.08 11.39
N GLU A 143 -20.73 -14.37 10.16
CA GLU A 143 -19.74 -15.39 9.85
C GLU A 143 -18.31 -14.92 10.19
N LEU A 144 -17.97 -13.66 9.89
CA LEU A 144 -16.67 -13.10 10.30
C LEU A 144 -16.50 -13.10 11.82
N GLU A 145 -17.57 -12.83 12.60
CA GLU A 145 -17.58 -12.94 14.07
C GLU A 145 -17.20 -14.35 14.56
N GLU A 146 -17.58 -15.38 13.84
CA GLU A 146 -17.16 -16.76 14.16
C GLU A 146 -15.72 -17.02 13.72
N LEU A 147 -15.36 -16.64 12.49
CA LEU A 147 -14.01 -16.86 11.95
C LEU A 147 -12.92 -16.17 12.77
N VAL A 148 -13.20 -14.97 13.27
CA VAL A 148 -12.23 -14.18 14.05
C VAL A 148 -11.87 -14.80 15.40
N LYS A 149 -12.67 -15.72 15.92
CA LYS A 149 -12.39 -16.46 17.17
C LYS A 149 -11.28 -17.49 17.03
N HIS A 150 -10.95 -17.88 15.80
CA HIS A 150 -9.90 -18.87 15.55
C HIS A 150 -8.52 -18.35 16.02
N PRO A 151 -7.72 -19.15 16.77
CA PRO A 151 -6.47 -18.68 17.39
C PRO A 151 -5.40 -18.27 16.39
N LYS A 152 -5.45 -18.77 15.16
CA LYS A 152 -4.55 -18.39 14.07
C LYS A 152 -5.02 -17.14 13.29
N VAL A 153 -6.20 -16.61 13.57
CA VAL A 153 -6.67 -15.35 13.01
C VAL A 153 -6.12 -14.21 13.87
N VAL A 154 -5.22 -13.44 13.31
CA VAL A 154 -4.45 -12.39 14.01
C VAL A 154 -4.90 -10.97 13.66
N ALA A 155 -5.71 -10.82 12.61
CA ALA A 155 -6.24 -9.52 12.19
C ALA A 155 -7.60 -9.67 11.48
N ILE A 156 -8.29 -8.55 11.36
CA ILE A 156 -9.45 -8.36 10.49
C ILE A 156 -8.98 -7.62 9.23
N GLY A 157 -9.48 -7.99 8.05
CA GLY A 157 -9.09 -7.40 6.74
C GLY A 157 -8.58 -8.50 5.79
N GLY A 158 -8.15 -8.26 4.54
CA GLY A 158 -8.23 -7.07 3.66
C GLY A 158 -9.60 -6.46 3.41
N THR A 159 -9.86 -5.42 4.11
CA THR A 159 -11.04 -4.59 3.96
C THR A 159 -10.61 -3.15 3.68
N GLY A 160 -11.54 -2.24 3.47
CA GLY A 160 -11.23 -0.83 3.20
C GLY A 160 -12.01 -0.28 2.01
N LEU A 161 -11.39 0.65 1.25
CA LEU A 161 -12.05 1.33 0.13
C LEU A 161 -11.14 1.30 -1.12
N ASP A 162 -11.75 1.02 -2.29
CA ASP A 162 -11.09 1.05 -3.61
C ASP A 162 -11.99 1.72 -4.64
N TYR A 163 -11.73 2.99 -4.91
CA TYR A 163 -12.47 3.76 -5.92
C TYR A 163 -11.82 3.75 -7.31
N SER A 164 -10.72 3.02 -7.46
CA SER A 164 -10.07 2.84 -8.77
C SER A 164 -10.81 1.89 -9.70
N ARG A 165 -11.74 1.10 -9.16
CA ARG A 165 -12.51 0.07 -9.89
C ARG A 165 -14.01 0.32 -9.88
N LEU A 166 -14.42 1.56 -9.62
CA LEU A 166 -15.83 1.93 -9.76
C LEU A 166 -16.33 1.71 -11.18
N PRO A 167 -17.64 1.45 -11.40
CA PRO A 167 -18.24 1.25 -12.71
C PRO A 167 -17.82 2.27 -13.76
N SER A 168 -17.80 3.58 -13.42
CA SER A 168 -17.36 4.66 -14.31
C SER A 168 -15.91 4.49 -14.78
N LYS A 169 -15.02 4.01 -13.93
CA LYS A 169 -13.61 3.79 -14.25
C LYS A 169 -13.41 2.58 -15.19
N GLN A 170 -14.19 1.53 -14.98
CA GLN A 170 -14.14 0.32 -15.81
C GLN A 170 -14.70 0.60 -17.21
N GLU A 171 -15.87 1.24 -17.30
CA GLU A 171 -16.51 1.60 -18.56
C GLU A 171 -15.67 2.60 -19.38
N SER A 172 -15.04 3.59 -18.74
CA SER A 172 -14.11 4.52 -19.40
C SER A 172 -12.90 3.80 -20.02
N ALA A 173 -12.42 2.73 -19.42
CA ALA A 173 -11.33 1.92 -19.95
C ALA A 173 -11.77 1.11 -21.19
N GLU A 174 -13.03 0.66 -21.25
CA GLU A 174 -13.61 -0.06 -22.39
C GLU A 174 -14.00 0.89 -23.54
N ILE A 175 -14.60 2.06 -23.24
CA ILE A 175 -15.04 3.06 -24.23
C ILE A 175 -13.85 3.73 -24.92
N SER A 176 -12.68 3.83 -24.29
CA SER A 176 -11.49 4.35 -24.98
C SER A 176 -11.06 3.50 -26.17
N GLN A 177 -11.71 2.34 -26.38
CA GLN A 177 -11.50 1.44 -27.51
C GLN A 177 -12.64 1.47 -28.57
N THR A 178 -13.78 2.15 -28.31
CA THR A 178 -14.91 2.18 -29.24
C THR A 178 -15.69 3.51 -29.24
N THR A 179 -15.69 4.17 -30.34
CA THR A 179 -16.51 5.19 -31.02
C THR A 179 -17.58 6.02 -30.26
N PHE A 180 -17.57 7.33 -30.58
CA PHE A 180 -18.46 8.45 -30.23
C PHE A 180 -19.98 8.20 -30.30
N GLY A 181 -20.76 8.70 -29.31
CA GLY A 181 -22.11 9.18 -29.56
C GLY A 181 -23.28 8.74 -28.67
N ALA A 182 -23.11 8.56 -27.32
CA ALA A 182 -24.27 8.37 -26.42
C ALA A 182 -23.98 8.87 -24.98
N ALA A 183 -23.47 10.10 -24.87
CA ALA A 183 -22.81 10.54 -23.64
C ALA A 183 -23.73 10.84 -22.43
N ASP A 184 -24.97 11.31 -22.60
CA ASP A 184 -25.67 11.96 -21.49
C ASP A 184 -26.51 11.04 -20.58
N PHE A 185 -27.14 9.99 -21.10
CA PHE A 185 -27.92 9.05 -20.29
C PHE A 185 -27.04 8.00 -19.59
N HIS A 186 -25.96 7.61 -20.22
CA HIS A 186 -25.01 6.63 -19.68
C HIS A 186 -24.28 7.18 -18.44
N THR A 187 -24.03 8.47 -18.39
CA THR A 187 -23.34 9.14 -17.30
C THR A 187 -24.12 9.07 -15.97
N ILE A 188 -25.44 9.33 -15.98
CA ILE A 188 -26.27 9.35 -14.77
C ILE A 188 -26.43 7.94 -14.19
N GLU A 189 -26.67 6.93 -15.01
CA GLU A 189 -26.76 5.53 -14.53
C GLU A 189 -25.43 5.07 -13.92
N THR A 190 -24.32 5.46 -14.51
CA THR A 190 -22.98 5.09 -14.04
C THR A 190 -22.64 5.79 -12.73
N GLU A 191 -23.00 7.08 -12.58
CA GLU A 191 -22.84 7.83 -11.31
C GLU A 191 -23.65 7.17 -10.17
N ILE A 192 -24.91 6.77 -10.41
CA ILE A 192 -25.73 6.08 -9.41
C ILE A 192 -25.10 4.73 -9.00
N ARG A 193 -24.52 4.01 -9.96
CA ARG A 193 -23.83 2.75 -9.68
C ARG A 193 -22.53 2.96 -8.89
N ASP A 194 -21.79 4.00 -9.18
CA ASP A 194 -20.60 4.39 -8.42
C ASP A 194 -20.97 4.73 -6.97
N GLU A 195 -21.99 5.55 -6.75
CA GLU A 195 -22.48 5.90 -5.41
C GLU A 195 -22.93 4.66 -4.62
N ALA A 196 -23.64 3.74 -5.27
CA ALA A 196 -24.08 2.49 -4.63
C ALA A 196 -22.88 1.59 -4.26
N GLU A 197 -21.87 1.48 -5.12
CA GLU A 197 -20.66 0.70 -4.85
C GLU A 197 -19.83 1.34 -3.71
N MET A 198 -19.64 2.67 -3.74
CA MET A 198 -18.96 3.39 -2.66
C MET A 198 -19.69 3.23 -1.31
N ALA A 199 -21.02 3.32 -1.31
CA ALA A 199 -21.82 3.11 -0.11
C ALA A 199 -21.70 1.68 0.44
N ALA A 200 -21.70 0.66 -0.43
CA ALA A 200 -21.50 -0.73 -0.04
C ALA A 200 -20.11 -0.97 0.56
N GLN A 201 -19.06 -0.42 -0.06
CA GLN A 201 -17.69 -0.49 0.45
C GLN A 201 -17.56 0.19 1.81
N SER A 202 -18.10 1.40 1.95
CA SER A 202 -18.05 2.17 3.19
C SER A 202 -18.78 1.46 4.33
N ALA A 203 -19.99 0.94 4.08
CA ALA A 203 -20.76 0.18 5.06
C ALA A 203 -20.03 -1.09 5.50
N ALA A 204 -19.47 -1.85 4.55
CA ALA A 204 -18.69 -3.03 4.87
C ALA A 204 -17.43 -2.67 5.68
N PHE A 205 -16.70 -1.63 5.29
CA PHE A 205 -15.51 -1.18 6.01
C PHE A 205 -15.84 -0.75 7.45
N GLU A 206 -16.90 0.03 7.65
CA GLU A 206 -17.34 0.43 8.98
C GLU A 206 -17.71 -0.77 9.87
N GLN A 207 -18.38 -1.78 9.33
CA GLN A 207 -18.68 -3.03 10.04
C GLN A 207 -17.39 -3.78 10.46
N HIS A 208 -16.36 -3.80 9.61
CA HIS A 208 -15.06 -4.40 9.98
C HIS A 208 -14.35 -3.60 11.07
N LEU A 209 -14.39 -2.26 11.02
CA LEU A 209 -13.82 -1.42 12.06
C LEU A 209 -14.52 -1.64 13.42
N GLU A 210 -15.85 -1.74 13.43
CA GLU A 210 -16.60 -2.02 14.66
C GLU A 210 -16.30 -3.43 15.19
N LEU A 211 -16.21 -4.44 14.31
CA LEU A 211 -15.83 -5.79 14.70
C LEU A 211 -14.40 -5.79 15.30
N ALA A 212 -13.43 -5.12 14.64
CA ALA A 212 -12.05 -5.01 15.13
C ALA A 212 -11.99 -4.38 16.52
N ALA A 213 -12.75 -3.29 16.72
CA ALA A 213 -12.86 -2.62 18.03
C ALA A 213 -13.47 -3.50 19.10
N THR A 214 -14.50 -4.28 18.76
CA THR A 214 -15.22 -5.17 19.67
C THR A 214 -14.36 -6.35 20.12
N VAL A 215 -13.63 -6.98 19.19
CA VAL A 215 -12.80 -8.16 19.50
C VAL A 215 -11.37 -7.81 19.89
N GLY A 216 -10.98 -6.54 19.82
CA GLY A 216 -9.64 -6.06 20.19
C GLY A 216 -8.51 -6.53 19.23
N LYS A 217 -8.85 -6.84 17.99
CA LYS A 217 -7.86 -7.24 16.96
C LYS A 217 -7.47 -6.05 16.08
N SER A 218 -6.27 -6.10 15.54
CA SER A 218 -5.79 -5.13 14.55
C SER A 218 -6.51 -5.31 13.22
N ILE A 219 -6.51 -4.25 12.38
CA ILE A 219 -7.18 -4.26 11.08
C ILE A 219 -6.19 -3.97 9.94
N VAL A 220 -6.28 -4.76 8.85
CA VAL A 220 -5.49 -4.59 7.62
C VAL A 220 -6.36 -3.92 6.57
N ILE A 221 -5.95 -2.74 6.13
CA ILE A 221 -6.75 -1.85 5.28
C ILE A 221 -6.16 -1.77 3.89
N HIS A 222 -7.00 -2.04 2.91
CA HIS A 222 -6.81 -1.69 1.50
C HIS A 222 -7.31 -0.27 1.27
N GLN A 223 -6.49 0.59 0.67
CA GLN A 223 -6.85 1.96 0.30
C GLN A 223 -6.37 2.24 -1.11
N ARG A 224 -7.28 2.63 -2.02
CA ARG A 224 -6.94 3.05 -3.36
C ARG A 224 -7.93 4.08 -3.90
N ASP A 225 -7.42 5.26 -4.28
CA ASP A 225 -8.21 6.41 -4.77
C ASP A 225 -9.35 6.85 -3.84
N SER A 226 -9.23 6.57 -2.52
CA SER A 226 -10.29 6.75 -1.50
C SER A 226 -9.73 7.33 -0.18
N TRP A 227 -8.68 8.16 -0.27
CA TRP A 227 -7.92 8.59 0.90
C TRP A 227 -8.77 9.31 1.93
N GLU A 228 -9.54 10.30 1.48
CA GLU A 228 -10.31 11.19 2.35
C GLU A 228 -11.33 10.39 3.16
N ASP A 229 -12.11 9.54 2.52
CA ASP A 229 -13.13 8.71 3.18
C ASP A 229 -12.49 7.65 4.10
N THR A 230 -11.32 7.12 3.70
CA THR A 230 -10.56 6.17 4.55
C THR A 230 -10.10 6.84 5.83
N ILE A 231 -9.56 8.07 5.75
CA ILE A 231 -9.07 8.81 6.91
C ILE A 231 -10.23 9.26 7.81
N GLU A 232 -11.35 9.69 7.26
CA GLU A 232 -12.54 10.06 8.04
C GLU A 232 -13.00 8.88 8.92
N LEU A 233 -13.14 7.69 8.35
CA LEU A 233 -13.49 6.50 9.10
C LEU A 233 -12.42 6.14 10.14
N LEU A 234 -11.14 6.21 9.78
CA LEU A 234 -10.06 5.93 10.72
C LEU A 234 -10.03 6.92 11.89
N GLN A 235 -10.27 8.20 11.68
CA GLN A 235 -10.36 9.20 12.76
C GLN A 235 -11.45 8.85 13.75
N LYS A 236 -12.62 8.39 13.27
CA LYS A 236 -13.73 7.95 14.11
C LYS A 236 -13.37 6.74 14.99
N TYR A 237 -12.55 5.83 14.47
CA TYR A 237 -12.25 4.55 15.13
C TYR A 237 -10.86 4.47 15.78
N SER A 238 -9.94 5.41 15.50
CA SER A 238 -8.54 5.38 15.97
C SER A 238 -8.33 5.12 17.45
N PRO A 239 -9.13 5.65 18.36
CA PRO A 239 -8.95 5.34 19.80
C PRO A 239 -9.21 3.87 20.14
N ARG A 240 -9.92 3.13 19.29
CA ARG A 240 -10.42 1.78 19.55
C ARG A 240 -9.73 0.70 18.71
N VAL A 241 -9.12 1.07 17.57
CA VAL A 241 -8.49 0.13 16.63
C VAL A 241 -7.07 0.51 16.30
N ARG A 242 -6.24 -0.49 16.01
CA ARG A 242 -4.93 -0.32 15.38
C ARG A 242 -5.00 -0.80 13.95
N ALA A 243 -4.72 0.09 13.02
CA ALA A 243 -4.77 -0.21 11.59
C ALA A 243 -3.38 -0.24 10.95
N VAL A 244 -3.25 -0.99 9.87
CA VAL A 244 -2.18 -0.87 8.89
C VAL A 244 -2.79 -0.67 7.52
N VAL A 245 -2.34 0.36 6.81
CA VAL A 245 -2.61 0.49 5.37
C VAL A 245 -1.55 -0.32 4.65
N HIS A 246 -1.99 -1.41 3.99
CA HIS A 246 -1.12 -2.28 3.21
C HIS A 246 -0.85 -1.71 1.82
N GLY A 247 0.19 -2.23 1.15
CA GLY A 247 0.52 -1.81 -0.21
C GLY A 247 0.72 -0.30 -0.35
N PHE A 248 1.12 0.40 0.71
CA PHE A 248 1.13 1.86 0.79
C PHE A 248 1.78 2.49 -0.45
N ASP A 249 1.04 3.34 -1.16
CA ASP A 249 1.43 3.91 -2.44
C ASP A 249 1.39 5.45 -2.51
N ALA A 250 1.24 6.10 -1.35
CA ALA A 250 1.15 7.56 -1.23
C ALA A 250 2.45 8.21 -0.71
N GLY A 251 2.41 9.54 -0.56
CA GLY A 251 3.53 10.36 -0.12
C GLY A 251 3.72 10.44 1.40
N PRO A 252 4.76 11.16 1.84
CA PRO A 252 5.13 11.26 3.26
C PRO A 252 4.06 11.93 4.13
N GLU A 253 3.30 12.89 3.60
CA GLU A 253 2.25 13.60 4.33
C GLU A 253 1.14 12.63 4.76
N ARG A 254 0.67 11.80 3.82
CA ARG A 254 -0.35 10.77 4.09
C ARG A 254 0.17 9.67 5.02
N ALA A 255 1.44 9.30 4.89
CA ALA A 255 2.06 8.35 5.82
C ALA A 255 2.14 8.92 7.25
N GLN A 256 2.46 10.21 7.39
CA GLN A 256 2.52 10.88 8.70
C GLN A 256 1.13 11.02 9.32
N GLU A 257 0.10 11.33 8.53
CA GLU A 257 -1.29 11.39 8.99
C GLU A 257 -1.74 10.07 9.63
N LEU A 258 -1.43 8.92 9.01
CA LEU A 258 -1.70 7.60 9.60
C LEU A 258 -0.94 7.39 10.92
N VAL A 259 0.32 7.80 10.96
CA VAL A 259 1.17 7.66 12.16
C VAL A 259 0.66 8.53 13.31
N ASP A 260 0.19 9.74 13.03
CA ASP A 260 -0.37 10.66 14.02
C ASP A 260 -1.68 10.11 14.63
N LEU A 261 -2.45 9.36 13.85
CA LEU A 261 -3.61 8.59 14.31
C LEU A 261 -3.22 7.31 15.06
N GLY A 262 -1.93 6.99 15.17
CA GLY A 262 -1.44 5.80 15.87
C GLY A 262 -1.34 4.53 15.02
N HIS A 263 -1.55 4.64 13.72
CA HIS A 263 -1.58 3.53 12.77
C HIS A 263 -0.20 3.19 12.18
N PHE A 264 -0.17 2.18 11.31
CA PHE A 264 1.02 1.67 10.66
C PHE A 264 0.89 1.78 9.14
N VAL A 265 2.02 1.80 8.47
CA VAL A 265 2.12 1.67 7.01
C VAL A 265 2.92 0.42 6.66
N SER A 266 2.50 -0.31 5.64
CA SER A 266 3.22 -1.47 5.13
C SER A 266 3.63 -1.25 3.69
N PHE A 267 4.91 -1.48 3.39
CA PHE A 267 5.48 -1.27 2.07
C PHE A 267 5.72 -2.60 1.37
N SER A 268 5.21 -2.71 0.15
CA SER A 268 5.42 -3.84 -0.75
C SER A 268 6.56 -3.57 -1.75
N GLY A 269 6.77 -4.46 -2.70
CA GLY A 269 7.77 -4.31 -3.74
C GLY A 269 7.59 -3.08 -4.64
N ASN A 270 6.42 -2.42 -4.61
CA ASN A 270 6.14 -1.17 -5.32
C ASN A 270 7.13 -0.05 -5.00
N VAL A 271 7.64 0.02 -3.76
CA VAL A 271 8.64 1.02 -3.33
C VAL A 271 9.92 0.99 -4.20
N THR A 272 10.21 -0.15 -4.82
CA THR A 272 11.38 -0.34 -5.70
C THR A 272 11.16 0.15 -7.13
N PHE A 273 9.92 0.53 -7.51
CA PHE A 273 9.57 0.89 -8.88
C PHE A 273 10.11 2.26 -9.25
N ILE A 274 10.48 2.43 -10.53
CA ILE A 274 11.12 3.67 -10.99
C ILE A 274 10.25 4.92 -10.75
N ASN A 275 8.93 4.77 -10.86
CA ASN A 275 7.96 5.86 -10.73
C ASN A 275 7.51 6.10 -9.27
N ALA A 276 7.95 5.28 -8.30
CA ALA A 276 7.49 5.34 -6.92
C ALA A 276 8.27 6.37 -6.07
N THR A 277 8.44 7.59 -6.55
CA THR A 277 9.22 8.61 -5.84
C THR A 277 8.60 8.98 -4.50
N GLU A 278 7.30 9.24 -4.47
CA GLU A 278 6.57 9.60 -3.25
C GLU A 278 6.57 8.49 -2.22
N VAL A 279 6.35 7.25 -2.65
CA VAL A 279 6.42 6.06 -1.79
C VAL A 279 7.81 5.90 -1.15
N ARG A 280 8.87 6.20 -1.91
CA ARG A 280 10.25 6.17 -1.38
C ARG A 280 10.48 7.25 -0.33
N GLU A 281 9.99 8.47 -0.55
CA GLU A 281 10.09 9.54 0.44
C GLU A 281 9.28 9.21 1.70
N ALA A 282 8.09 8.64 1.56
CA ALA A 282 7.33 8.11 2.69
C ALA A 282 8.09 7.01 3.43
N ALA A 283 8.63 6.02 2.72
CA ALA A 283 9.41 4.94 3.32
C ALA A 283 10.70 5.43 4.01
N LYS A 284 11.25 6.57 3.60
CA LYS A 284 12.43 7.20 4.17
C LYS A 284 12.12 8.03 5.41
N SER A 285 11.02 8.78 5.42
CA SER A 285 10.70 9.78 6.45
C SER A 285 9.87 9.24 7.61
N VAL A 286 8.92 8.34 7.37
CA VAL A 286 8.00 7.85 8.39
C VAL A 286 8.73 7.15 9.54
N SER A 287 8.19 7.23 10.76
CA SER A 287 8.80 6.60 11.94
C SER A 287 9.06 5.10 11.72
N ILE A 288 10.29 4.66 11.98
CA ILE A 288 10.68 3.23 11.83
C ILE A 288 9.81 2.31 12.69
N ASP A 289 9.26 2.79 13.80
CA ASP A 289 8.40 2.03 14.71
C ASP A 289 6.96 1.87 14.19
N ARG A 290 6.66 2.43 13.02
CA ARG A 290 5.38 2.38 12.34
C ARG A 290 5.44 1.74 10.95
N ILE A 291 6.59 1.22 10.56
CA ILE A 291 6.79 0.55 9.27
C ILE A 291 6.65 -0.97 9.42
N MET A 292 5.96 -1.58 8.46
CA MET A 292 6.00 -3.01 8.17
C MET A 292 6.41 -3.24 6.72
N VAL A 293 6.71 -4.49 6.36
CA VAL A 293 7.06 -4.92 5.01
C VAL A 293 6.26 -6.14 4.62
N GLU A 294 5.93 -6.21 3.34
CA GLU A 294 5.10 -7.26 2.77
C GLU A 294 5.47 -7.55 1.31
N THR A 295 4.86 -8.59 0.75
CA THR A 295 4.93 -8.83 -0.70
C THR A 295 3.69 -8.35 -1.43
N ASP A 296 2.53 -8.48 -0.85
CA ASP A 296 1.24 -8.47 -1.52
C ASP A 296 1.20 -9.51 -2.67
N ALA A 297 1.83 -10.65 -2.41
CA ALA A 297 1.95 -11.74 -3.39
C ALA A 297 0.56 -12.26 -3.82
N PRO A 298 0.34 -12.48 -5.14
CA PRO A 298 1.30 -12.61 -6.24
C PRO A 298 1.71 -11.30 -6.92
N TYR A 299 1.31 -10.14 -6.40
CA TYR A 299 1.50 -8.81 -6.98
C TYR A 299 2.81 -8.14 -6.54
N PHE A 300 3.09 -6.96 -7.04
CA PHE A 300 4.15 -6.03 -6.64
C PHE A 300 5.57 -6.62 -6.50
N THR A 301 5.93 -7.53 -7.39
CA THR A 301 7.28 -8.11 -7.42
C THR A 301 8.36 -7.02 -7.45
N PRO A 302 9.28 -6.98 -6.48
CA PRO A 302 10.33 -5.96 -6.43
C PRO A 302 11.32 -6.08 -7.58
N VAL A 303 11.93 -4.95 -7.97
CA VAL A 303 13.06 -4.91 -8.90
C VAL A 303 14.23 -5.71 -8.30
N PRO A 304 14.96 -6.53 -9.10
CA PRO A 304 14.89 -6.67 -10.56
C PRO A 304 13.90 -7.72 -11.08
N ASN A 305 13.09 -8.32 -10.21
CA ASN A 305 12.30 -9.51 -10.56
C ASN A 305 10.90 -9.18 -11.13
N ARG A 306 10.61 -7.95 -11.52
CA ARG A 306 9.29 -7.39 -11.95
C ARG A 306 8.40 -8.29 -12.83
N LYS A 307 9.00 -9.13 -13.68
CA LYS A 307 8.28 -9.99 -14.62
C LYS A 307 7.92 -11.37 -14.05
N LYS A 308 8.32 -11.66 -12.82
CA LYS A 308 8.05 -12.93 -12.15
C LYS A 308 6.83 -12.76 -11.23
N ARG A 309 6.15 -13.87 -10.92
CA ARG A 309 5.18 -13.93 -9.83
C ARG A 309 5.86 -13.51 -8.53
N CYS A 310 5.22 -12.62 -7.77
CA CYS A 310 5.69 -12.31 -6.42
C CYS A 310 5.41 -13.47 -5.48
N GLU A 311 6.28 -13.65 -4.50
CA GLU A 311 6.13 -14.65 -3.45
C GLU A 311 6.81 -14.17 -2.16
N PRO A 312 6.43 -14.69 -0.98
CA PRO A 312 6.98 -14.26 0.32
C PRO A 312 8.51 -14.26 0.41
N ALA A 313 9.19 -15.13 -0.33
CA ALA A 313 10.66 -15.17 -0.43
C ALA A 313 11.28 -13.85 -0.95
N LEU A 314 10.48 -12.90 -1.47
CA LEU A 314 10.94 -11.62 -2.01
C LEU A 314 10.85 -10.45 -1.01
N VAL A 315 10.24 -10.63 0.17
CA VAL A 315 10.21 -9.61 1.25
C VAL A 315 11.61 -9.07 1.59
N PRO A 316 12.67 -9.90 1.68
CA PRO A 316 14.01 -9.39 1.97
C PRO A 316 14.52 -8.37 0.95
N GLY A 317 14.07 -8.46 -0.31
CA GLY A 317 14.41 -7.48 -1.35
C GLY A 317 13.78 -6.11 -1.08
N THR A 318 12.50 -6.07 -0.71
CA THR A 318 11.79 -4.86 -0.28
C THR A 318 12.46 -4.26 0.96
N ALA A 319 12.72 -5.10 1.98
CA ALA A 319 13.36 -4.68 3.23
C ALA A 319 14.77 -4.10 3.00
N ALA A 320 15.59 -4.75 2.18
CA ALA A 320 16.94 -4.28 1.84
C ALA A 320 16.93 -2.94 1.10
N PHE A 321 15.96 -2.75 0.21
CA PHE A 321 15.81 -1.49 -0.51
C PHE A 321 15.48 -0.34 0.45
N ILE A 322 14.48 -0.53 1.33
CA ILE A 322 14.08 0.50 2.31
C ILE A 322 15.21 0.74 3.33
N ALA A 323 15.89 -0.30 3.82
CA ALA A 323 17.04 -0.16 4.70
C ALA A 323 18.11 0.73 4.08
N THR A 324 18.42 0.53 2.78
CA THR A 324 19.36 1.37 2.03
C THR A 324 18.91 2.82 1.94
N LEU A 325 17.63 3.08 1.64
CA LEU A 325 17.07 4.44 1.61
C LEU A 325 17.22 5.15 2.96
N ARG A 326 17.13 4.41 4.05
CA ARG A 326 17.21 4.94 5.43
C ARG A 326 18.63 4.95 6.02
N GLY A 327 19.63 4.51 5.27
CA GLY A 327 21.02 4.40 5.77
C GLY A 327 21.16 3.37 6.90
N MET A 328 20.30 2.36 6.96
CA MET A 328 20.31 1.29 7.97
C MET A 328 20.91 0.01 7.40
N SER A 329 21.46 -0.86 8.28
CA SER A 329 21.74 -2.23 7.88
C SER A 329 20.43 -3.00 7.70
N LEU A 330 20.41 -3.99 6.77
CA LEU A 330 19.25 -4.85 6.58
C LEU A 330 18.85 -5.57 7.88
N ALA A 331 19.82 -6.03 8.66
CA ALA A 331 19.55 -6.72 9.93
C ALA A 331 18.83 -5.80 10.94
N ALA A 332 19.29 -4.55 11.10
CA ALA A 332 18.65 -3.59 12.00
C ALA A 332 17.23 -3.22 11.52
N PHE A 333 17.03 -3.06 10.22
CA PHE A 333 15.73 -2.77 9.65
C PHE A 333 14.77 -3.97 9.82
N ALA A 334 15.22 -5.18 9.50
CA ALA A 334 14.45 -6.42 9.67
C ALA A 334 14.01 -6.63 11.12
N GLU A 335 14.92 -6.42 12.09
CA GLU A 335 14.60 -6.51 13.51
C GLU A 335 13.47 -5.54 13.91
N ARG A 336 13.52 -4.29 13.44
CA ARG A 336 12.51 -3.27 13.79
C ARG A 336 11.16 -3.58 13.16
N THR A 337 11.13 -3.91 11.87
CA THR A 337 9.87 -4.20 11.15
C THR A 337 9.24 -5.50 11.65
N THR A 338 10.03 -6.51 11.96
CA THR A 338 9.54 -7.76 12.58
C THR A 338 8.92 -7.50 13.96
N ARG A 339 9.58 -6.71 14.81
CA ARG A 339 9.04 -6.32 16.12
C ARG A 339 7.73 -5.52 15.96
N ASN A 340 7.63 -4.63 14.96
CA ASN A 340 6.41 -3.91 14.66
C ASN A 340 5.27 -4.84 14.28
N ALA A 341 5.53 -5.79 13.37
CA ALA A 341 4.54 -6.79 12.95
C ALA A 341 4.12 -7.70 14.13
N GLN A 342 5.07 -8.17 14.94
CA GLN A 342 4.77 -8.95 16.14
C GLN A 342 3.85 -8.21 17.10
N ARG A 343 4.17 -6.92 17.39
CA ARG A 343 3.34 -6.07 18.27
C ARG A 343 1.97 -5.79 17.67
N PHE A 344 1.90 -5.58 16.36
CA PHE A 344 0.66 -5.27 15.65
C PHE A 344 -0.29 -6.46 15.62
N PHE A 345 0.20 -7.63 15.25
CA PHE A 345 -0.59 -8.87 15.11
C PHE A 345 -0.69 -9.69 16.41
N GLY A 346 -0.04 -9.26 17.51
CA GLY A 346 -0.02 -10.04 18.76
C GLY A 346 0.71 -11.38 18.64
N LEU A 347 1.77 -11.44 17.82
CA LEU A 347 2.55 -12.65 17.61
C LEU A 347 3.64 -12.77 18.68
N SER A 348 3.65 -13.92 19.37
CA SER A 348 4.69 -14.27 20.35
C SER A 348 5.96 -14.83 19.70
#